data_c678cae55f270560c5d9d3f8dbee757f
#
_entry.id   c678cae55f270560c5d9d3f8dbee757f
#
_cell.length_a   1.000
_cell.length_b   1.000
_cell.length_c   1.000
_cell.angle_alpha   90.00
_cell.angle_beta   90.00
_cell.angle_gamma   90.00
#
_symmetry.space_group_name_H-M   'P 1'
#
loop_
_entity.id
_entity.type
_entity.pdbx_description
1 polymer ?
#
loop_
_entity_poly.entity_id
_entity_poly.type
_entity_poly.pdbx_seq_one_letter_code
_entity_poly.pdbx_strand_id
1 'polypeptide(L)'
;MIVFRRLFMPLLVTKIGVGSDSLGAWLAVMGSLSALAIPATLLEYYFTRERITEENSSRELTQQISMRKQLSACFRDKYWIMVILFTLVCQLCGGISTSFMLYYCNWVLGSSVESGAMKQILVNMIGQAPMGFGVLLLWPLVRKFGKQKVCVIGFSIAAIGSLAVLMGGNSMPIVLAGLFIKSIGALPTYVTAALLAEVLDHIEMQQGFRPDGFSASINSIIQPLTIGLSQTLLLAGIQFLGYIVPESTSQIVTQPYEIQKFFLLCFAGVPVIGYGLCAVIMVFYNIGRMPKVSETP
;
A
#
# COMPACT_ATOMS: atom_id res chain seq x y z
N MET A 1 -0.57 12.04 8.52
CA MET A 1 0.90 12.09 8.51
C MET A 1 1.53 11.63 7.20
N ILE A 2 1.14 10.50 6.62
CA ILE A 2 1.67 9.98 5.34
C ILE A 2 1.44 10.93 4.15
N VAL A 3 0.25 11.53 4.04
CA VAL A 3 -0.11 12.48 2.96
C VAL A 3 0.72 13.75 3.06
N PHE A 4 0.90 14.29 4.27
CA PHE A 4 1.73 15.48 4.51
C PHE A 4 3.18 15.24 4.07
N ARG A 5 3.77 14.12 4.45
CA ARG A 5 5.15 13.76 4.06
C ARG A 5 5.31 13.61 2.54
N ARG A 6 4.35 12.96 1.86
CA ARG A 6 4.42 12.73 0.41
C ARG A 6 4.20 14.00 -0.41
N LEU A 7 3.39 14.93 0.09
CA LEU A 7 3.09 16.18 -0.60
C LEU A 7 4.15 17.27 -0.35
N PHE A 8 4.59 17.39 0.90
CA PHE A 8 5.48 18.49 1.32
C PHE A 8 6.97 18.16 1.16
N MET A 9 7.39 16.89 1.23
CA MET A 9 8.79 16.53 1.06
C MET A 9 9.39 16.98 -0.28
N PRO A 10 8.76 16.77 -1.44
CA PRO A 10 9.29 17.28 -2.70
C PRO A 10 9.39 18.81 -2.75
N LEU A 11 8.42 19.51 -2.17
CA LEU A 11 8.44 20.96 -2.06
C LEU A 11 9.55 21.49 -1.16
N LEU A 12 9.76 20.83 -0.02
CA LEU A 12 10.82 21.18 0.93
C LEU A 12 12.21 20.96 0.30
N VAL A 13 12.40 19.86 -0.41
CA VAL A 13 13.64 19.56 -1.11
C VAL A 13 13.96 20.61 -2.20
N THR A 14 12.96 21.06 -2.95
CA THR A 14 13.18 21.99 -4.07
C THR A 14 13.22 23.47 -3.63
N LYS A 15 12.41 23.87 -2.63
CA LYS A 15 12.27 25.27 -2.22
C LYS A 15 13.21 25.71 -1.11
N ILE A 16 13.58 24.80 -0.20
CA ILE A 16 14.49 25.12 0.92
C ILE A 16 15.95 24.86 0.54
N GLY A 17 16.20 24.42 -0.74
CA GLY A 17 17.57 24.17 -1.18
C GLY A 17 18.23 23.01 -0.42
N VAL A 18 17.44 22.03 0.04
CA VAL A 18 17.95 20.75 0.57
C VAL A 18 18.50 19.93 -0.61
N GLY A 19 19.25 20.60 -1.49
CA GLY A 19 20.12 19.97 -2.47
C GLY A 19 21.30 19.40 -1.72
N SER A 20 21.39 18.15 -1.75
CA SER A 20 22.45 17.16 -1.46
C SER A 20 23.47 17.43 -0.32
N ASP A 21 23.83 18.64 0.04
CA ASP A 21 25.05 18.88 0.85
C ASP A 21 24.87 19.61 2.19
N SER A 22 23.67 20.08 2.56
CA SER A 22 23.48 20.73 3.84
C SER A 22 22.82 19.82 4.86
N LEU A 23 23.64 19.13 5.66
CA LEU A 23 23.21 18.36 6.83
C LEU A 23 22.29 19.17 7.74
N GLY A 24 22.57 20.49 7.90
CA GLY A 24 21.76 21.39 8.71
C GLY A 24 20.33 21.57 8.21
N ALA A 25 20.08 21.66 6.91
CA ALA A 25 18.74 21.77 6.35
C ALA A 25 17.93 20.47 6.52
N TRP A 26 18.56 19.32 6.34
CA TRP A 26 17.94 18.03 6.64
C TRP A 26 17.60 17.87 8.12
N LEU A 27 18.50 18.23 9.03
CA LEU A 27 18.25 18.21 10.47
C LEU A 27 17.11 19.15 10.86
N ALA A 28 17.03 20.35 10.28
CA ALA A 28 15.95 21.30 10.55
C ALA A 28 14.58 20.74 10.09
N VAL A 29 14.49 20.16 8.89
CA VAL A 29 13.24 19.59 8.37
C VAL A 29 12.81 18.36 9.18
N MET A 30 13.72 17.42 9.41
CA MET A 30 13.40 16.21 10.16
C MET A 30 13.15 16.52 11.64
N GLY A 31 13.91 17.44 12.22
CA GLY A 31 13.71 17.90 13.60
C GLY A 31 12.36 18.59 13.81
N SER A 32 11.95 19.46 12.89
CA SER A 32 10.63 20.10 12.97
C SER A 32 9.47 19.11 12.85
N LEU A 33 9.57 18.12 11.94
CA LEU A 33 8.57 17.06 11.80
C LEU A 33 8.51 16.16 13.04
N SER A 34 9.66 15.83 13.61
CA SER A 34 9.75 15.05 14.85
C SER A 34 9.17 15.83 16.05
N ALA A 35 9.47 17.13 16.15
CA ALA A 35 8.91 17.99 17.18
C ALA A 35 7.38 18.10 17.11
N LEU A 36 6.78 18.05 15.91
CA LEU A 36 5.33 18.01 15.75
C LEU A 36 4.74 16.62 16.05
N ALA A 37 5.51 15.55 15.87
CA ALA A 37 5.05 14.19 16.16
C ALA A 37 4.91 13.94 17.67
N ILE A 38 5.78 14.52 18.52
CA ILE A 38 5.76 14.33 19.97
C ILE A 38 4.41 14.75 20.59
N PRO A 39 3.91 16.00 20.40
CA PRO A 39 2.63 16.38 20.97
C PRO A 39 1.46 15.58 20.38
N ALA A 40 1.51 15.20 19.10
CA ALA A 40 0.49 14.36 18.50
C ALA A 40 0.39 12.99 19.18
N THR A 41 1.52 12.34 19.44
CA THR A 41 1.57 11.05 20.13
C THR A 41 1.15 11.17 21.61
N LEU A 42 1.53 12.28 22.29
CA LEU A 42 1.09 12.54 23.66
C LEU A 42 -0.43 12.78 23.75
N LEU A 43 -1.01 13.50 22.78
CA LEU A 43 -2.46 13.67 22.67
C LEU A 43 -3.17 12.34 22.43
N GLU A 44 -2.65 11.51 21.52
CA GLU A 44 -3.17 10.17 21.28
C GLU A 44 -3.15 9.35 22.57
N TYR A 45 -2.03 9.30 23.29
CA TYR A 45 -1.92 8.60 24.57
C TYR A 45 -2.93 9.12 25.61
N TYR A 46 -3.08 10.44 25.72
CA TYR A 46 -3.96 11.06 26.71
C TYR A 46 -5.46 10.80 26.42
N PHE A 47 -5.85 10.83 25.14
CA PHE A 47 -7.27 10.65 24.74
C PHE A 47 -7.65 9.20 24.46
N THR A 48 -6.67 8.31 24.21
CA THR A 48 -6.93 6.89 23.97
C THR A 48 -6.98 6.15 25.31
N ARG A 49 -8.20 5.79 25.74
CA ARG A 49 -8.41 4.93 26.91
C ARG A 49 -8.78 3.52 26.41
N GLU A 50 -7.99 2.56 26.84
CA GLU A 50 -8.33 1.15 26.66
C GLU A 50 -9.56 0.83 27.53
N ARG A 51 -10.70 0.58 26.89
CA ARG A 51 -11.99 0.30 27.59
C ARG A 51 -12.21 -1.18 27.82
N ILE A 52 -11.52 -2.03 27.11
CA ILE A 52 -11.60 -3.48 27.21
C ILE A 52 -10.23 -3.97 27.67
N THR A 53 -10.11 -4.22 28.97
CA THR A 53 -8.94 -4.87 29.56
C THR A 53 -9.20 -6.38 29.55
N GLU A 54 -8.19 -7.20 29.29
CA GLU A 54 -8.28 -8.67 29.32
C GLU A 54 -8.81 -9.22 30.65
N GLU A 55 -8.72 -8.44 31.72
CA GLU A 55 -9.29 -8.76 33.03
C GLU A 55 -10.82 -8.77 33.07
N ASN A 56 -11.50 -8.05 32.16
CA ASN A 56 -12.95 -7.97 32.08
C ASN A 56 -13.59 -8.91 31.06
N SER A 57 -12.83 -9.46 30.12
CA SER A 57 -13.25 -10.61 29.35
C SER A 57 -13.12 -11.82 30.27
N SER A 58 -14.25 -12.35 30.71
CA SER A 58 -14.35 -13.56 31.51
C SER A 58 -13.28 -14.55 31.07
N ARG A 59 -12.35 -14.86 31.96
CA ARG A 59 -11.33 -15.92 31.79
C ARG A 59 -12.03 -17.26 31.60
N GLU A 60 -12.63 -17.48 30.48
CA GLU A 60 -12.60 -18.81 29.92
C GLU A 60 -11.13 -19.07 29.60
N LEU A 61 -10.58 -19.97 30.40
CA LEU A 61 -9.23 -20.49 30.30
C LEU A 61 -8.83 -20.62 28.84
N THR A 62 -8.16 -19.59 28.31
CA THR A 62 -7.56 -19.64 26.99
C THR A 62 -6.49 -20.72 27.12
N GLN A 63 -6.84 -21.94 26.79
CA GLN A 63 -5.86 -23.01 26.64
C GLN A 63 -4.77 -22.41 25.79
N GLN A 64 -3.55 -22.35 26.31
CA GLN A 64 -2.39 -21.85 25.55
C GLN A 64 -2.22 -22.79 24.36
N ILE A 65 -2.87 -22.42 23.25
CA ILE A 65 -2.87 -23.23 22.04
C ILE A 65 -1.47 -23.14 21.45
N SER A 66 -0.81 -24.29 21.35
CA SER A 66 0.53 -24.39 20.81
C SER A 66 0.64 -23.64 19.46
N MET A 67 1.72 -22.87 19.25
CA MET A 67 2.04 -22.18 17.99
C MET A 67 1.95 -23.11 16.78
N ARG A 68 2.35 -24.38 16.91
CA ARG A 68 2.24 -25.37 15.85
C ARG A 68 0.79 -25.66 15.44
N LYS A 69 -0.13 -25.65 16.39
CA LYS A 69 -1.56 -25.87 16.12
C LYS A 69 -2.16 -24.67 15.41
N GLN A 70 -1.81 -23.44 15.85
CA GLN A 70 -2.23 -22.20 15.18
C GLN A 70 -1.69 -22.13 13.75
N LEU A 71 -0.41 -22.43 13.55
CA LEU A 71 0.24 -22.53 12.23
C LEU A 71 -0.50 -23.52 11.32
N SER A 72 -0.74 -24.74 11.83
CA SER A 72 -1.44 -25.78 11.05
C SER A 72 -2.87 -25.36 10.69
N ALA A 73 -3.60 -24.72 11.58
CA ALA A 73 -4.96 -24.25 11.32
C ALA A 73 -5.00 -23.18 10.22
N CYS A 74 -4.10 -22.18 10.27
CA CYS A 74 -4.01 -21.13 9.27
C CYS A 74 -3.60 -21.67 7.89
N PHE A 75 -2.56 -22.51 7.81
CA PHE A 75 -2.09 -23.05 6.52
C PHE A 75 -2.98 -24.15 5.93
N ARG A 76 -3.90 -24.72 6.69
CA ARG A 76 -4.92 -25.65 6.17
C ARG A 76 -6.16 -24.93 5.66
N ASP A 77 -6.39 -23.70 6.10
CA ASP A 77 -7.53 -22.89 5.63
C ASP A 77 -7.18 -22.17 4.32
N LYS A 78 -7.89 -22.56 3.24
CA LYS A 78 -7.68 -22.00 1.89
C LYS A 78 -7.97 -20.48 1.83
N TYR A 79 -8.94 -20.01 2.61
CA TYR A 79 -9.33 -18.61 2.61
C TYR A 79 -8.28 -17.74 3.30
N TRP A 80 -7.65 -18.27 4.37
CA TRP A 80 -6.53 -17.60 5.02
C TRP A 80 -5.35 -17.42 4.05
N ILE A 81 -4.97 -18.48 3.34
CA ILE A 81 -3.90 -18.43 2.33
C ILE A 81 -4.24 -17.40 1.24
N MET A 82 -5.50 -17.40 0.77
CA MET A 82 -5.95 -16.44 -0.24
C MET A 82 -5.84 -14.99 0.22
N VAL A 83 -6.26 -14.68 1.45
CA VAL A 83 -6.19 -13.31 1.99
C VAL A 83 -4.76 -12.88 2.24
N ILE A 84 -3.90 -13.75 2.75
CA ILE A 84 -2.48 -13.45 2.95
C ILE A 84 -1.76 -13.24 1.61
N LEU A 85 -1.99 -14.11 0.62
CA LEU A 85 -1.43 -13.97 -0.73
C LEU A 85 -1.92 -12.68 -1.41
N PHE A 86 -3.22 -12.40 -1.31
CA PHE A 86 -3.81 -11.15 -1.79
C PHE A 86 -3.15 -9.93 -1.15
N THR A 87 -2.99 -9.93 0.18
CA THR A 87 -2.34 -8.83 0.92
C THR A 87 -0.88 -8.66 0.48
N LEU A 88 -0.14 -9.75 0.36
CA LEU A 88 1.26 -9.73 -0.08
C LEU A 88 1.39 -9.16 -1.50
N VAL A 89 0.59 -9.62 -2.46
CA VAL A 89 0.62 -9.12 -3.85
C VAL A 89 0.25 -7.64 -3.88
N CYS A 90 -0.82 -7.24 -3.18
CA CYS A 90 -1.29 -5.86 -3.14
C CYS A 90 -0.23 -4.91 -2.55
N GLN A 91 0.39 -5.29 -1.43
CA GLN A 91 1.43 -4.51 -0.76
C GLN A 91 2.72 -4.46 -1.60
N LEU A 92 3.12 -5.55 -2.23
CA LEU A 92 4.29 -5.60 -3.10
C LEU A 92 4.13 -4.66 -4.31
N CYS A 93 2.99 -4.71 -4.99
CA CYS A 93 2.71 -3.84 -6.13
C CYS A 93 2.65 -2.36 -5.72
N GLY A 94 2.02 -2.05 -4.59
CA GLY A 94 1.99 -0.71 -4.03
C GLY A 94 3.38 -0.22 -3.62
N GLY A 95 4.18 -1.07 -2.99
CA GLY A 95 5.56 -0.80 -2.59
C GLY A 95 6.47 -0.51 -3.77
N ILE A 96 6.45 -1.36 -4.80
CA ILE A 96 7.22 -1.15 -6.04
C ILE A 96 6.78 0.16 -6.72
N SER A 97 5.49 0.35 -6.96
CA SER A 97 4.99 1.58 -7.59
C SER A 97 5.40 2.84 -6.81
N THR A 98 5.39 2.79 -5.49
CA THR A 98 5.79 3.93 -4.64
C THR A 98 7.30 4.19 -4.70
N SER A 99 8.12 3.14 -4.67
CA SER A 99 9.59 3.25 -4.72
C SER A 99 10.07 3.81 -6.05
N PHE A 100 9.43 3.41 -7.14
CA PHE A 100 9.81 3.84 -8.50
C PHE A 100 9.20 5.18 -8.91
N MET A 101 8.22 5.71 -8.18
CA MET A 101 7.50 6.93 -8.54
C MET A 101 8.42 8.15 -8.68
N LEU A 102 9.40 8.32 -7.78
CA LEU A 102 10.36 9.42 -7.84
C LEU A 102 11.15 9.39 -9.14
N TYR A 103 11.71 8.23 -9.47
CA TYR A 103 12.55 8.06 -10.68
C TYR A 103 11.74 8.16 -11.96
N TYR A 104 10.51 7.64 -11.97
CA TYR A 104 9.58 7.81 -13.08
C TYR A 104 9.23 9.28 -13.31
N CYS A 105 8.92 10.03 -12.26
CA CYS A 105 8.62 11.45 -12.38
C CYS A 105 9.82 12.29 -12.82
N ASN A 106 11.03 11.95 -12.34
CA ASN A 106 12.23 12.68 -12.68
C ASN A 106 12.70 12.41 -14.12
N TRP A 107 12.67 11.16 -14.58
CA TRP A 107 13.40 10.73 -15.77
C TRP A 107 12.54 10.20 -16.92
N VAL A 108 11.25 9.92 -16.69
CA VAL A 108 10.31 9.55 -17.75
C VAL A 108 9.36 10.70 -18.04
N LEU A 109 8.78 11.30 -17.01
CA LEU A 109 7.93 12.50 -17.17
C LEU A 109 8.75 13.79 -17.22
N GLY A 110 9.88 13.84 -16.51
CA GLY A 110 10.80 14.97 -16.42
C GLY A 110 12.11 14.75 -17.17
N SER A 111 13.01 15.72 -17.04
CA SER A 111 14.39 15.67 -17.56
C SER A 111 15.43 16.10 -16.52
N SER A 112 14.97 16.52 -15.34
CA SER A 112 15.79 16.91 -14.19
C SER A 112 15.06 16.58 -12.88
N VAL A 113 15.79 16.55 -11.77
CA VAL A 113 15.22 16.32 -10.43
C VAL A 113 14.23 17.43 -10.07
N GLU A 114 14.52 18.68 -10.41
CA GLU A 114 13.64 19.83 -10.14
C GLU A 114 12.32 19.73 -10.92
N SER A 115 12.38 19.47 -12.24
CA SER A 115 11.19 19.30 -13.07
C SER A 115 10.36 18.09 -12.66
N GLY A 116 11.01 17.01 -12.22
CA GLY A 116 10.37 15.80 -11.74
C GLY A 116 9.67 15.99 -10.40
N ALA A 117 10.24 16.79 -9.48
CA ALA A 117 9.63 17.06 -8.20
C ALA A 117 8.25 17.74 -8.32
N MET A 118 8.10 18.71 -9.24
CA MET A 118 6.80 19.34 -9.50
C MET A 118 5.79 18.34 -10.07
N LYS A 119 6.22 17.47 -10.99
CA LYS A 119 5.37 16.42 -11.57
C LYS A 119 4.99 15.38 -10.53
N GLN A 120 5.90 15.04 -9.61
CA GLN A 120 5.65 14.13 -8.51
C GLN A 120 4.56 14.65 -7.55
N ILE A 121 4.53 15.96 -7.29
CA ILE A 121 3.46 16.58 -6.49
C ILE A 121 2.09 16.35 -7.15
N LEU A 122 1.97 16.60 -8.45
CA LEU A 122 0.72 16.40 -9.21
C LEU A 122 0.32 14.92 -9.23
N VAL A 123 1.27 14.02 -9.47
CA VAL A 123 1.07 12.56 -9.44
C VAL A 123 0.58 12.10 -8.08
N ASN A 124 1.18 12.61 -6.99
CA ASN A 124 0.75 12.28 -5.63
C ASN A 124 -0.64 12.86 -5.31
N MET A 125 -0.91 14.12 -5.65
CA MET A 125 -2.21 14.74 -5.40
C MET A 125 -3.34 13.96 -6.08
N ILE A 126 -3.20 13.69 -7.38
CA ILE A 126 -4.24 12.99 -8.15
C ILE A 126 -4.32 11.52 -7.77
N GLY A 127 -3.19 10.87 -7.48
CA GLY A 127 -3.16 9.48 -7.06
C GLY A 127 -3.64 9.24 -5.62
N GLN A 128 -3.59 10.23 -4.73
CA GLN A 128 -4.00 10.06 -3.32
C GLN A 128 -5.37 10.69 -3.00
N ALA A 129 -5.80 11.71 -3.75
CA ALA A 129 -7.06 12.39 -3.49
C ALA A 129 -8.28 11.44 -3.51
N PRO A 130 -8.45 10.56 -4.52
CA PRO A 130 -9.56 9.61 -4.52
C PRO A 130 -9.50 8.62 -3.35
N MET A 131 -8.30 8.22 -2.90
CA MET A 131 -8.15 7.33 -1.75
C MET A 131 -8.60 8.00 -0.46
N GLY A 132 -8.29 9.29 -0.27
CA GLY A 132 -8.69 10.03 0.93
C GLY A 132 -10.23 10.17 1.07
N PHE A 133 -10.89 10.58 0.00
CA PHE A 133 -12.36 10.75 0.01
C PHE A 133 -13.11 9.44 -0.21
N GLY A 134 -12.52 8.52 -0.96
CA GLY A 134 -13.15 7.25 -1.34
C GLY A 134 -13.38 6.31 -0.18
N VAL A 135 -12.61 6.41 0.90
CA VAL A 135 -12.84 5.63 2.14
C VAL A 135 -14.26 5.85 2.68
N LEU A 136 -14.78 7.07 2.62
CA LEU A 136 -16.15 7.39 3.06
C LEU A 136 -17.22 6.71 2.20
N LEU A 137 -16.93 6.56 0.89
CA LEU A 137 -17.83 5.91 -0.07
C LEU A 137 -17.70 4.38 -0.07
N LEU A 138 -16.58 3.86 0.44
CA LEU A 138 -16.32 2.43 0.45
C LEU A 138 -17.30 1.66 1.33
N TRP A 139 -17.66 2.21 2.50
CA TRP A 139 -18.59 1.58 3.43
C TRP A 139 -19.98 1.28 2.82
N PRO A 140 -20.70 2.25 2.22
CA PRO A 140 -21.98 1.97 1.59
C PRO A 140 -21.86 1.02 0.40
N LEU A 141 -20.75 1.08 -0.37
CA LEU A 141 -20.49 0.16 -1.49
C LEU A 141 -20.33 -1.28 -0.99
N VAL A 142 -19.51 -1.49 0.04
CA VAL A 142 -19.30 -2.82 0.62
C VAL A 142 -20.57 -3.37 1.24
N ARG A 143 -21.38 -2.52 1.90
CA ARG A 143 -22.68 -2.92 2.48
C ARG A 143 -23.69 -3.34 1.40
N LYS A 144 -23.71 -2.65 0.26
CA LYS A 144 -24.67 -2.91 -0.83
C LYS A 144 -24.26 -4.09 -1.71
N PHE A 145 -23.00 -4.20 -2.09
CA PHE A 145 -22.51 -5.17 -3.09
C PHE A 145 -21.75 -6.35 -2.48
N GLY A 146 -21.36 -6.26 -1.23
CA GLY A 146 -20.52 -7.24 -0.55
C GLY A 146 -19.02 -7.04 -0.79
N LYS A 147 -18.19 -7.46 0.18
CA LYS A 147 -16.73 -7.27 0.16
C LYS A 147 -16.07 -7.89 -1.07
N GLN A 148 -16.43 -9.13 -1.43
CA GLN A 148 -15.88 -9.86 -2.56
C GLN A 148 -16.05 -9.10 -3.88
N LYS A 149 -17.29 -8.71 -4.22
CA LYS A 149 -17.59 -8.03 -5.50
C LYS A 149 -16.91 -6.67 -5.59
N VAL A 150 -16.90 -5.92 -4.49
CA VAL A 150 -16.22 -4.62 -4.41
C VAL A 150 -14.72 -4.77 -4.65
N CYS A 151 -14.09 -5.81 -4.10
CA CYS A 151 -12.66 -6.09 -4.35
C CYS A 151 -12.42 -6.48 -5.81
N VAL A 152 -13.20 -7.41 -6.38
CA VAL A 152 -13.02 -7.83 -7.77
C VAL A 152 -13.16 -6.66 -8.74
N ILE A 153 -14.25 -5.89 -8.63
CA ILE A 153 -14.50 -4.75 -9.51
C ILE A 153 -13.43 -3.68 -9.31
N GLY A 154 -13.13 -3.34 -8.05
CA GLY A 154 -12.15 -2.30 -7.74
C GLY A 154 -10.78 -2.63 -8.28
N PHE A 155 -10.23 -3.81 -8.01
CA PHE A 155 -8.91 -4.19 -8.50
C PHE A 155 -8.85 -4.37 -10.03
N SER A 156 -9.96 -4.75 -10.67
CA SER A 156 -10.05 -4.72 -12.14
C SER A 156 -9.94 -3.29 -12.69
N ILE A 157 -10.63 -2.32 -12.08
CA ILE A 157 -10.52 -0.90 -12.43
C ILE A 157 -9.09 -0.39 -12.15
N ALA A 158 -8.46 -0.79 -11.04
CA ALA A 158 -7.08 -0.41 -10.72
C ALA A 158 -6.08 -0.95 -11.75
N ALA A 159 -6.28 -2.18 -12.24
CA ALA A 159 -5.46 -2.76 -13.30
C ALA A 159 -5.61 -1.98 -14.62
N ILE A 160 -6.85 -1.63 -15.01
CA ILE A 160 -7.13 -0.83 -16.20
C ILE A 160 -6.50 0.58 -16.07
N GLY A 161 -6.63 1.23 -14.91
CA GLY A 161 -5.99 2.51 -14.65
C GLY A 161 -4.47 2.45 -14.74
N SER A 162 -3.87 1.38 -14.21
CA SER A 162 -2.42 1.13 -14.31
C SER A 162 -1.98 0.87 -15.76
N LEU A 163 -2.81 0.17 -16.56
CA LEU A 163 -2.57 -0.05 -17.97
C LEU A 163 -2.62 1.27 -18.76
N ALA A 164 -3.56 2.16 -18.43
CA ALA A 164 -3.62 3.49 -19.03
C ALA A 164 -2.35 4.32 -18.73
N VAL A 165 -1.81 4.23 -17.49
CA VAL A 165 -0.53 4.85 -17.14
C VAL A 165 0.61 4.26 -17.97
N LEU A 166 0.65 2.93 -18.11
CA LEU A 166 1.67 2.24 -18.90
C LEU A 166 1.65 2.65 -20.38
N MET A 167 0.46 2.75 -20.96
CA MET A 167 0.27 3.18 -22.35
C MET A 167 0.52 4.69 -22.53
N GLY A 168 0.25 5.49 -21.50
CA GLY A 168 0.48 6.92 -21.50
C GLY A 168 1.97 7.30 -21.55
N GLY A 169 2.84 6.41 -21.09
CA GLY A 169 4.29 6.59 -21.13
C GLY A 169 4.77 7.89 -20.49
N ASN A 170 5.07 8.89 -21.32
CA ASN A 170 5.52 10.23 -20.90
C ASN A 170 4.43 11.32 -21.03
N SER A 171 3.23 10.96 -21.48
CA SER A 171 2.11 11.91 -21.64
C SER A 171 1.45 12.22 -20.32
N MET A 172 1.74 13.37 -19.72
CA MET A 172 1.24 13.78 -18.41
C MET A 172 -0.29 13.68 -18.26
N PRO A 173 -1.14 14.16 -19.23
CA PRO A 173 -2.59 14.07 -19.09
C PRO A 173 -3.11 12.63 -18.99
N ILE A 174 -2.57 11.72 -19.81
CA ILE A 174 -2.98 10.31 -19.83
C ILE A 174 -2.54 9.62 -18.53
N VAL A 175 -1.33 9.92 -18.07
CA VAL A 175 -0.81 9.39 -16.79
C VAL A 175 -1.67 9.84 -15.62
N LEU A 176 -2.05 11.12 -15.54
CA LEU A 176 -2.89 11.64 -14.46
C LEU A 176 -4.30 11.02 -14.49
N ALA A 177 -4.90 10.88 -15.68
CA ALA A 177 -6.19 10.19 -15.83
C ALA A 177 -6.10 8.72 -15.41
N GLY A 178 -5.06 8.01 -15.85
CA GLY A 178 -4.82 6.61 -15.45
C GLY A 178 -4.60 6.45 -13.95
N LEU A 179 -3.84 7.34 -13.32
CA LEU A 179 -3.63 7.33 -11.87
C LEU A 179 -4.89 7.61 -11.08
N PHE A 180 -5.75 8.51 -11.56
CA PHE A 180 -7.05 8.76 -10.96
C PHE A 180 -7.94 7.52 -10.97
N ILE A 181 -8.04 6.85 -12.12
CA ILE A 181 -8.79 5.58 -12.29
C ILE A 181 -8.18 4.48 -11.40
N LYS A 182 -6.83 4.33 -11.41
CA LYS A 182 -6.11 3.40 -10.55
C LYS A 182 -6.43 3.62 -9.08
N SER A 183 -6.44 4.87 -8.63
CA SER A 183 -6.66 5.24 -7.24
C SER A 183 -8.09 4.90 -6.77
N ILE A 184 -9.10 5.17 -7.59
CA ILE A 184 -10.49 4.76 -7.32
C ILE A 184 -10.58 3.24 -7.24
N GLY A 185 -9.95 2.55 -8.20
CA GLY A 185 -9.94 1.09 -8.23
C GLY A 185 -9.21 0.44 -7.04
N ALA A 186 -8.24 1.11 -6.44
CA ALA A 186 -7.46 0.60 -5.32
C ALA A 186 -8.13 0.80 -3.93
N LEU A 187 -9.28 1.47 -3.87
CA LEU A 187 -10.03 1.67 -2.61
C LEU A 187 -10.28 0.39 -1.80
N PRO A 188 -10.58 -0.78 -2.42
CA PRO A 188 -10.78 -2.02 -1.68
C PRO A 188 -9.58 -2.50 -0.87
N THR A 189 -8.40 -1.92 -1.02
CA THR A 189 -7.24 -2.20 -0.16
C THR A 189 -7.58 -1.96 1.32
N TYR A 190 -8.48 -1.03 1.63
CA TYR A 190 -8.94 -0.77 3.00
C TYR A 190 -9.87 -1.88 3.55
N VAL A 191 -10.40 -2.75 2.71
CA VAL A 191 -11.24 -3.88 3.14
C VAL A 191 -10.40 -5.07 3.63
N THR A 192 -9.09 -5.07 3.40
CA THR A 192 -8.18 -6.19 3.72
C THR A 192 -8.28 -6.63 5.18
N ALA A 193 -8.31 -5.67 6.12
CA ALA A 193 -8.46 -5.99 7.54
C ALA A 193 -9.79 -6.70 7.86
N ALA A 194 -10.88 -6.27 7.20
CA ALA A 194 -12.18 -6.89 7.35
C ALA A 194 -12.29 -8.27 6.70
N LEU A 195 -11.53 -8.53 5.62
CA LEU A 195 -11.40 -9.86 5.02
C LEU A 195 -10.62 -10.81 5.95
N LEU A 196 -9.53 -10.31 6.55
CA LEU A 196 -8.74 -11.09 7.50
C LEU A 196 -9.58 -11.49 8.71
N ALA A 197 -10.38 -10.56 9.27
CA ALA A 197 -11.27 -10.85 10.39
C ALA A 197 -12.31 -11.94 10.04
N GLU A 198 -12.94 -11.87 8.85
CA GLU A 198 -13.88 -12.92 8.39
C GLU A 198 -13.24 -14.31 8.31
N VAL A 199 -11.98 -14.36 7.85
CA VAL A 199 -11.26 -15.63 7.76
C VAL A 199 -10.91 -16.16 9.14
N LEU A 200 -10.56 -15.30 10.09
CA LEU A 200 -10.31 -15.72 11.48
C LEU A 200 -11.57 -16.22 12.16
N ASP A 201 -12.72 -15.57 11.94
CA ASP A 201 -14.03 -16.07 12.39
C ASP A 201 -14.36 -17.45 11.79
N HIS A 202 -14.03 -17.65 10.49
CA HIS A 202 -14.20 -18.95 9.84
C HIS A 202 -13.33 -20.06 10.46
N ILE A 203 -12.06 -19.76 10.76
CA ILE A 203 -11.17 -20.71 11.44
C ILE A 203 -11.68 -21.03 12.84
N GLU A 204 -12.17 -20.02 13.57
CA GLU A 204 -12.75 -20.19 14.90
C GLU A 204 -13.95 -21.15 14.88
N MET A 205 -14.86 -20.97 13.93
CA MET A 205 -16.01 -21.87 13.75
C MET A 205 -15.59 -23.31 13.43
N GLN A 206 -14.49 -23.52 12.70
CA GLN A 206 -14.05 -24.87 12.33
C GLN A 206 -13.17 -25.56 13.40
N GLN A 207 -12.33 -24.78 14.09
CA GLN A 207 -11.28 -25.31 14.96
C GLN A 207 -11.56 -25.09 16.47
N GLY A 208 -12.58 -24.27 16.80
CA GLY A 208 -12.91 -23.92 18.17
C GLY A 208 -11.92 -22.97 18.84
N PHE A 209 -11.03 -22.32 18.09
CA PHE A 209 -10.12 -21.28 18.57
C PHE A 209 -9.77 -20.29 17.47
N ARG A 210 -9.43 -19.07 17.85
CA ARG A 210 -9.11 -17.95 16.95
C ARG A 210 -7.60 -17.65 16.97
N PRO A 211 -6.87 -17.82 15.85
CA PRO A 211 -5.43 -17.61 15.81
C PRO A 211 -5.06 -16.14 15.51
N ASP A 212 -5.63 -15.17 16.29
CA ASP A 212 -5.43 -13.73 16.05
C ASP A 212 -3.96 -13.33 16.12
N GLY A 213 -3.26 -13.72 17.19
CA GLY A 213 -1.87 -13.33 17.42
C GLY A 213 -0.93 -13.84 16.32
N PHE A 214 -1.10 -15.07 15.89
CA PHE A 214 -0.30 -15.65 14.82
C PHE A 214 -0.57 -14.96 13.48
N SER A 215 -1.84 -14.76 13.13
CA SER A 215 -2.24 -14.11 11.89
C SER A 215 -1.81 -12.63 11.82
N ALA A 216 -1.92 -11.91 12.94
CA ALA A 216 -1.43 -10.54 13.07
C ALA A 216 0.10 -10.47 12.89
N SER A 217 0.84 -11.43 13.44
CA SER A 217 2.30 -11.52 13.31
C SER A 217 2.72 -11.73 11.85
N ILE A 218 2.07 -12.64 11.14
CA ILE A 218 2.32 -12.84 9.69
C ILE A 218 2.00 -11.59 8.90
N ASN A 219 0.85 -10.95 9.16
CA ASN A 219 0.46 -9.73 8.44
C ASN A 219 1.43 -8.57 8.69
N SER A 220 1.99 -8.45 9.90
CA SER A 220 2.98 -7.39 10.22
C SER A 220 4.33 -7.59 9.55
N ILE A 221 4.69 -8.80 9.15
CA ILE A 221 5.93 -9.08 8.41
C ILE A 221 5.80 -8.70 6.92
N ILE A 222 4.61 -8.76 6.36
CA ILE A 222 4.38 -8.51 4.92
C ILE A 222 4.85 -7.11 4.52
N GLN A 223 4.52 -6.09 5.29
CA GLN A 223 4.84 -4.70 4.93
C GLN A 223 6.35 -4.44 4.88
N PRO A 224 7.17 -4.73 5.92
CA PRO A 224 8.62 -4.52 5.83
C PRO A 224 9.28 -5.41 4.77
N LEU A 225 8.81 -6.64 4.58
CA LEU A 225 9.29 -7.53 3.54
C LEU A 225 9.08 -6.94 2.14
N THR A 226 7.88 -6.46 1.84
CA THR A 226 7.55 -5.87 0.53
C THR A 226 8.29 -4.56 0.28
N ILE A 227 8.51 -3.74 1.32
CA ILE A 227 9.33 -2.53 1.22
C ILE A 227 10.78 -2.90 0.89
N GLY A 228 11.36 -3.86 1.62
CA GLY A 228 12.74 -4.32 1.38
C GLY A 228 12.93 -4.85 -0.03
N LEU A 229 12.03 -5.73 -0.50
CA LEU A 229 12.07 -6.27 -1.87
C LEU A 229 11.93 -5.16 -2.92
N SER A 230 11.05 -4.18 -2.71
CA SER A 230 10.84 -3.07 -3.64
C SER A 230 12.09 -2.19 -3.76
N GLN A 231 12.76 -1.90 -2.65
CA GLN A 231 14.00 -1.12 -2.63
C GLN A 231 15.16 -1.89 -3.26
N THR A 232 15.26 -3.19 -2.99
CA THR A 232 16.28 -4.06 -3.61
C THR A 232 16.12 -4.09 -5.13
N LEU A 233 14.90 -4.22 -5.63
CA LEU A 233 14.62 -4.19 -7.07
C LEU A 233 15.00 -2.85 -7.69
N LEU A 234 14.71 -1.74 -7.01
CA LEU A 234 15.10 -0.40 -7.46
C LEU A 234 16.62 -0.26 -7.55
N LEU A 235 17.34 -0.60 -6.48
CA LEU A 235 18.79 -0.48 -6.43
C LEU A 235 19.49 -1.39 -7.46
N ALA A 236 19.01 -2.62 -7.61
CA ALA A 236 19.51 -3.53 -8.63
C ALA A 236 19.32 -2.94 -10.04
N GLY A 237 18.13 -2.41 -10.36
CA GLY A 237 17.88 -1.76 -11.63
C GLY A 237 18.80 -0.57 -11.90
N ILE A 238 19.01 0.30 -10.91
CA ILE A 238 19.93 1.43 -10.99
C ILE A 238 21.35 0.96 -11.27
N GLN A 239 21.80 -0.10 -10.59
CA GLN A 239 23.16 -0.61 -10.72
C GLN A 239 23.41 -1.30 -12.06
N PHE A 240 22.47 -2.15 -12.53
CA PHE A 240 22.69 -2.98 -13.71
C PHE A 240 22.33 -2.32 -15.04
N LEU A 241 21.42 -1.31 -15.02
CA LEU A 241 20.93 -0.67 -16.24
C LEU A 241 21.66 0.65 -16.59
N GLY A 242 22.73 0.99 -15.87
CA GLY A 242 23.56 2.14 -16.20
C GLY A 242 22.90 3.49 -15.90
N TYR A 243 22.35 3.65 -14.70
CA TYR A 243 21.79 4.93 -14.26
C TYR A 243 22.86 6.01 -14.17
N ILE A 244 22.60 7.15 -14.83
CA ILE A 244 23.49 8.32 -14.80
C ILE A 244 23.09 9.19 -13.63
N VAL A 245 23.99 9.33 -12.64
CA VAL A 245 23.77 10.17 -11.47
C VAL A 245 23.94 11.64 -11.85
N PRO A 246 22.94 12.52 -11.63
CA PRO A 246 23.10 13.95 -11.90
C PRO A 246 24.03 14.59 -10.88
N GLU A 247 24.89 15.52 -11.33
CA GLU A 247 25.78 16.28 -10.45
C GLU A 247 25.05 17.40 -9.69
N SER A 248 23.92 17.88 -10.25
CA SER A 248 23.08 18.90 -9.60
C SER A 248 21.59 18.63 -9.84
N THR A 249 20.73 19.19 -9.00
CA THR A 249 19.25 19.02 -9.07
C THR A 249 18.62 19.66 -10.31
N SER A 250 19.26 20.69 -10.87
CA SER A 250 18.80 21.39 -12.08
C SER A 250 19.39 20.81 -13.37
N GLN A 251 20.37 19.89 -13.24
CA GLN A 251 21.02 19.32 -14.40
C GLN A 251 20.04 18.49 -15.25
N ILE A 252 19.97 18.81 -16.54
CA ILE A 252 19.22 18.01 -17.50
C ILE A 252 20.06 16.80 -17.91
N VAL A 253 19.58 15.61 -17.58
CA VAL A 253 20.22 14.35 -17.90
C VAL A 253 19.27 13.50 -18.71
N THR A 254 19.72 13.02 -19.86
CA THR A 254 18.98 12.03 -20.64
C THR A 254 19.41 10.63 -20.18
N GLN A 255 18.58 9.96 -19.45
CA GLN A 255 18.83 8.59 -19.00
C GLN A 255 18.75 7.59 -20.17
N PRO A 256 19.50 6.48 -20.16
CA PRO A 256 19.38 5.42 -21.14
C PRO A 256 17.94 4.93 -21.29
N TYR A 257 17.53 4.58 -22.52
CA TYR A 257 16.16 4.13 -22.82
C TYR A 257 15.75 2.91 -21.98
N GLU A 258 16.66 1.97 -21.77
CA GLU A 258 16.39 0.74 -21.01
C GLU A 258 16.02 1.05 -19.55
N ILE A 259 16.68 2.00 -18.92
CA ILE A 259 16.38 2.36 -17.53
C ILE A 259 15.07 3.17 -17.43
N GLN A 260 14.78 4.04 -18.41
CA GLN A 260 13.50 4.74 -18.46
C GLN A 260 12.32 3.76 -18.61
N LYS A 261 12.48 2.77 -19.50
CA LYS A 261 11.52 1.67 -19.69
C LYS A 261 11.36 0.84 -18.44
N PHE A 262 12.44 0.53 -17.75
CA PHE A 262 12.42 -0.19 -16.47
C PHE A 262 11.61 0.59 -15.40
N PHE A 263 11.87 1.90 -15.26
CA PHE A 263 11.11 2.74 -14.33
C PHE A 263 9.61 2.76 -14.65
N LEU A 264 9.25 2.87 -15.92
CA LEU A 264 7.87 2.82 -16.38
C LEU A 264 7.21 1.46 -16.10
N LEU A 265 7.92 0.35 -16.42
CA LEU A 265 7.41 -1.00 -16.17
C LEU A 265 7.21 -1.28 -14.68
N CYS A 266 8.15 -0.87 -13.82
CA CYS A 266 8.00 -1.05 -12.39
C CYS A 266 6.93 -0.14 -11.79
N PHE A 267 6.81 1.12 -12.26
CA PHE A 267 5.80 2.06 -11.75
C PHE A 267 4.38 1.69 -12.16
N ALA A 268 4.16 1.27 -13.41
CA ALA A 268 2.85 1.02 -13.98
C ALA A 268 2.61 -0.44 -14.37
N GLY A 269 3.58 -1.14 -14.98
CA GLY A 269 3.42 -2.51 -15.47
C GLY A 269 3.25 -3.54 -14.36
N VAL A 270 4.06 -3.46 -13.29
CA VAL A 270 3.90 -4.34 -12.12
C VAL A 270 2.52 -4.19 -11.48
N PRO A 271 1.98 -2.98 -11.24
CA PRO A 271 0.61 -2.81 -10.79
C PRO A 271 -0.47 -3.38 -11.72
N VAL A 272 -0.29 -3.36 -13.05
CA VAL A 272 -1.25 -4.00 -13.98
C VAL A 272 -1.39 -5.48 -13.64
N ILE A 273 -0.26 -6.19 -13.57
CA ILE A 273 -0.24 -7.63 -13.30
C ILE A 273 -0.75 -7.90 -11.86
N GLY A 274 -0.26 -7.14 -10.89
CA GLY A 274 -0.58 -7.37 -9.49
C GLY A 274 -2.02 -7.10 -9.13
N TYR A 275 -2.60 -6.00 -9.57
CA TYR A 275 -4.03 -5.75 -9.34
C TYR A 275 -4.92 -6.72 -10.13
N GLY A 276 -4.50 -7.12 -11.35
CA GLY A 276 -5.16 -8.19 -12.08
C GLY A 276 -5.16 -9.50 -11.30
N LEU A 277 -4.02 -9.88 -10.73
CA LEU A 277 -3.90 -11.08 -9.88
C LEU A 277 -4.75 -10.95 -8.60
N CYS A 278 -4.76 -9.79 -7.95
CA CYS A 278 -5.63 -9.52 -6.81
C CYS A 278 -7.12 -9.70 -7.16
N ALA A 279 -7.55 -9.20 -8.32
CA ALA A 279 -8.93 -9.40 -8.79
C ALA A 279 -9.24 -10.90 -9.00
N VAL A 280 -8.33 -11.65 -9.62
CA VAL A 280 -8.47 -13.10 -9.84
C VAL A 280 -8.55 -13.85 -8.51
N ILE A 281 -7.67 -13.58 -7.55
CA ILE A 281 -7.71 -14.22 -6.22
C ILE A 281 -9.07 -13.97 -5.55
N MET A 282 -9.58 -12.74 -5.64
CA MET A 282 -10.87 -12.38 -5.02
C MET A 282 -12.08 -13.01 -5.72
N VAL A 283 -12.00 -13.39 -7.00
CA VAL A 283 -13.08 -14.17 -7.67
C VAL A 283 -13.30 -15.52 -6.96
N PHE A 284 -12.23 -16.16 -6.51
CA PHE A 284 -12.29 -17.46 -5.83
C PHE A 284 -12.60 -17.35 -4.33
N TYR A 285 -12.64 -16.14 -3.76
CA TYR A 285 -12.95 -15.90 -2.37
C TYR A 285 -14.47 -15.92 -2.12
N ASN A 286 -15.03 -17.05 -1.65
CA ASN A 286 -16.47 -17.29 -1.51
C ASN A 286 -16.94 -17.47 -0.04
N ILE A 287 -16.20 -16.97 0.93
CA ILE A 287 -16.51 -17.18 2.34
C ILE A 287 -17.89 -16.62 2.76
N GLY A 288 -18.31 -15.50 2.19
CA GLY A 288 -19.58 -14.85 2.49
C GLY A 288 -20.83 -15.55 1.97
N ARG A 289 -20.70 -16.68 1.25
CA ARG A 289 -21.81 -17.52 0.76
C ARG A 289 -22.08 -18.72 1.69
N MET A 290 -21.29 -18.92 2.71
CA MET A 290 -21.58 -19.96 3.70
C MET A 290 -22.80 -19.55 4.53
N PRO A 291 -23.73 -20.48 4.83
CA PRO A 291 -24.86 -20.19 5.71
C PRO A 291 -24.31 -19.73 7.06
N LYS A 292 -24.69 -18.55 7.48
CA LYS A 292 -24.48 -18.15 8.88
C LYS A 292 -25.12 -19.22 9.71
N VAL A 293 -24.34 -19.90 10.55
CA VAL A 293 -24.89 -20.79 11.56
C VAL A 293 -25.85 -19.93 12.35
N SER A 294 -27.15 -20.23 12.21
CA SER A 294 -28.21 -19.54 12.95
C SER A 294 -27.80 -19.54 14.41
N GLU A 295 -27.77 -18.38 15.02
CA GLU A 295 -27.84 -18.24 16.47
C GLU A 295 -29.02 -19.09 16.92
N THR A 296 -28.76 -20.30 17.35
CA THR A 296 -29.74 -21.11 18.09
C THR A 296 -29.87 -20.43 19.43
N PRO A 297 -31.12 -20.16 19.85
CA PRO A 297 -31.45 -19.38 21.03
C PRO A 297 -30.93 -20.00 22.33
#